data_31d20f3bba489ca6e7b3906e091b9819
#
_entry.id   31d20f3bba489ca6e7b3906e091b9819
#
_cell.length_a   1.000
_cell.length_b   1.000
_cell.length_c   1.000
_cell.angle_alpha   90.00
_cell.angle_beta   90.00
_cell.angle_gamma   90.00
#
_symmetry.space_group_name_H-M   'P 1'
#
loop_
_entity.id
_entity.type
_entity.pdbx_description
1 polymer ?
#
loop_
_entity_poly.entity_id
_entity_poly.type
_entity_poly.pdbx_seq_one_letter_code
_entity_poly.pdbx_strand_id
1 'polypeptide(L)'
;MSDYYYDDPIEEQISKSKKSKSLLAAFLFLFAGGVFFNTTLASNINMSTGGIAEFGQGMSLTTACSGSMPLTLTPNSSFLNSSGTGTFYFSSVTVSGIPAGCDGIDFQISTYDSFTSTALPIFGIFGDNKNVATVWNNAGYFQQGYQSSGTSVSSASGSFTLTFKSPLALSSSALRITLQSTGHKDWAEAAISTMQGHTCALLNTGAVKCWGSNSDGQLGDGTTTNRLTPVTVSGLGSGVSAIAVGANHSCAVLNTGAVKCWGNNQYGKLGDGTKTSSSVPIDVSGLSSGVSAITAGANHTCALLRSGGVKCWGDAGKTGDGSGLERVTPVDVSGLTSGVRSIAAGFYHTCALLKNGTVKCWGSADRGATGDGGGGDAPGSAISNLSPGVVAIAAGERHNCALLSTGAVKCWGWNDLRQVKPTAGDVSTPIDISSLGTGVNGLSAGGQTSCALYSSGAAKCWGNNGSGQFGDGTTTSSSSPVDVSGLNFAVAMVNSQNHACALLNSGVVKCWGSNGSGQLGDSSTTQRLTPVSVVGIP
;
A
#
# COMPACT_ATOMS: atom_id res chain seq x y z
N MET A 1 38.98 -66.02 -46.32
CA MET A 1 38.46 -65.69 -47.65
C MET A 1 37.76 -64.37 -47.42
N SER A 2 38.49 -63.33 -47.72
CA SER A 2 38.48 -62.44 -48.89
C SER A 2 37.27 -61.55 -48.87
N ASP A 3 37.26 -60.27 -49.04
CA ASP A 3 38.27 -59.26 -49.50
C ASP A 3 37.59 -57.89 -49.27
N TYR A 4 38.42 -56.93 -48.91
CA TYR A 4 38.65 -55.59 -49.43
C TYR A 4 37.50 -54.86 -50.17
N TYR A 5 37.18 -53.62 -49.83
CA TYR A 5 37.71 -52.43 -50.54
C TYR A 5 37.44 -51.12 -49.81
N TYR A 6 38.44 -50.26 -49.79
CA TYR A 6 38.59 -48.84 -49.53
C TYR A 6 37.69 -48.00 -50.43
N ASP A 7 37.14 -46.93 -49.88
CA ASP A 7 37.29 -45.58 -50.48
C ASP A 7 36.81 -44.47 -49.50
N ASP A 8 37.75 -43.58 -49.19
CA ASP A 8 37.52 -42.23 -48.71
C ASP A 8 37.13 -41.32 -49.89
N PRO A 9 36.32 -40.29 -49.73
CA PRO A 9 36.88 -38.96 -49.77
C PRO A 9 36.27 -37.93 -48.80
N ILE A 10 37.17 -37.26 -48.15
CA ILE A 10 37.19 -35.95 -47.62
C ILE A 10 36.45 -34.95 -48.53
N GLU A 11 35.31 -34.38 -48.14
CA GLU A 11 34.89 -33.03 -48.54
C GLU A 11 33.47 -32.66 -48.05
N GLU A 12 33.10 -32.96 -46.81
CA GLU A 12 31.80 -32.45 -46.25
C GLU A 12 31.84 -32.09 -44.77
N GLN A 13 32.94 -31.55 -44.28
CA GLN A 13 33.10 -31.21 -42.85
C GLN A 13 33.23 -29.71 -42.51
N ILE A 14 32.90 -28.77 -43.39
CA ILE A 14 33.02 -27.33 -43.06
C ILE A 14 31.68 -26.61 -42.92
N SER A 15 30.54 -27.25 -43.21
CA SER A 15 29.22 -26.60 -43.10
C SER A 15 28.47 -26.89 -41.80
N LYS A 16 28.91 -27.80 -40.93
CA LYS A 16 28.16 -28.17 -39.69
C LYS A 16 28.65 -27.50 -38.41
N SER A 17 29.76 -26.75 -38.45
CA SER A 17 30.36 -26.15 -37.26
C SER A 17 29.77 -24.78 -36.87
N LYS A 18 29.05 -24.09 -37.76
CA LYS A 18 28.44 -22.77 -37.44
C LYS A 18 27.02 -22.83 -36.91
N LYS A 19 26.29 -23.93 -37.09
CA LYS A 19 24.93 -24.09 -36.54
C LYS A 19 24.90 -24.65 -35.09
N SER A 20 25.94 -25.37 -34.68
CA SER A 20 26.00 -25.94 -33.33
C SER A 20 26.38 -24.92 -32.24
N LYS A 21 27.16 -23.88 -32.62
CA LYS A 21 27.53 -22.83 -31.65
C LYS A 21 26.41 -21.84 -31.36
N SER A 22 25.47 -21.63 -32.31
CA SER A 22 24.29 -20.77 -32.06
C SER A 22 23.20 -21.49 -31.26
N LEU A 23 23.07 -22.81 -31.36
CA LEU A 23 22.16 -23.60 -30.55
C LEU A 23 22.67 -23.79 -29.10
N LEU A 24 23.99 -23.91 -28.91
CA LEU A 24 24.57 -24.02 -27.57
C LEU A 24 24.49 -22.70 -26.81
N ALA A 25 24.60 -21.55 -27.50
CA ALA A 25 24.38 -20.24 -26.90
C ALA A 25 22.91 -20.02 -26.54
N ALA A 26 21.96 -20.49 -27.36
CA ALA A 26 20.52 -20.43 -27.06
C ALA A 26 20.14 -21.37 -25.91
N PHE A 27 20.76 -22.55 -25.78
CA PHE A 27 20.53 -23.48 -24.68
C PHE A 27 21.18 -23.04 -23.36
N LEU A 28 22.33 -22.40 -23.39
CA LEU A 28 22.96 -21.81 -22.19
C LEU A 28 22.15 -20.60 -21.66
N PHE A 29 21.48 -19.84 -22.55
CA PHE A 29 20.53 -18.79 -22.13
C PHE A 29 19.24 -19.36 -21.53
N LEU A 30 18.80 -20.55 -21.93
CA LEU A 30 17.60 -21.19 -21.38
C LEU A 30 17.81 -21.87 -20.00
N PHE A 31 19.04 -22.32 -19.69
CA PHE A 31 19.34 -22.95 -18.39
C PHE A 31 19.89 -21.99 -17.33
N ALA A 32 20.48 -20.85 -17.72
CA ALA A 32 20.82 -19.78 -16.79
C ALA A 32 19.61 -18.87 -16.47
N GLY A 33 18.51 -19.01 -17.22
CA GLY A 33 17.27 -18.23 -17.08
C GLY A 33 16.28 -18.72 -16.04
N GLY A 34 16.62 -19.74 -15.27
CA GLY A 34 15.71 -20.29 -14.25
C GLY A 34 15.75 -19.60 -12.89
N VAL A 35 16.60 -18.60 -12.67
CA VAL A 35 16.79 -17.97 -11.34
C VAL A 35 16.74 -16.45 -11.35
N PHE A 36 16.81 -15.78 -12.51
CA PHE A 36 16.76 -14.31 -12.57
C PHE A 36 16.10 -13.83 -13.87
N PHE A 37 14.78 -13.67 -13.90
CA PHE A 37 14.12 -12.80 -14.86
C PHE A 37 13.10 -11.88 -14.18
N ASN A 38 13.62 -10.90 -13.42
CA ASN A 38 13.04 -9.56 -13.46
C ASN A 38 13.70 -8.80 -14.61
N THR A 39 13.49 -9.22 -15.86
CA THR A 39 13.92 -8.41 -16.99
C THR A 39 12.93 -7.30 -17.21
N THR A 40 13.34 -6.09 -16.82
CA THR A 40 12.70 -4.86 -17.26
C THR A 40 12.87 -4.77 -18.80
N LEU A 41 11.80 -5.06 -19.55
CA LEU A 41 11.77 -4.73 -20.97
C LEU A 41 11.40 -3.24 -21.07
N ALA A 42 12.37 -2.39 -21.40
CA ALA A 42 12.14 -1.00 -21.70
C ALA A 42 11.79 -0.84 -23.17
N SER A 43 10.64 -0.26 -23.47
CA SER A 43 10.28 0.15 -24.83
C SER A 43 10.56 1.65 -24.97
N ASN A 44 11.48 2.01 -25.86
CA ASN A 44 11.84 3.38 -26.16
C ASN A 44 11.05 3.87 -27.37
N ILE A 45 10.34 4.98 -27.21
CA ILE A 45 9.65 5.68 -28.29
C ILE A 45 10.47 6.91 -28.65
N ASN A 46 10.99 6.96 -29.87
CA ASN A 46 11.64 8.14 -30.40
C ASN A 46 10.62 9.01 -31.16
N MET A 47 10.33 10.18 -30.64
CA MET A 47 9.36 11.12 -31.22
C MET A 47 9.99 12.03 -32.31
N SER A 48 11.30 11.86 -32.61
CA SER A 48 12.02 12.69 -33.58
C SER A 48 12.44 11.92 -34.82
N THR A 49 11.54 11.39 -35.60
CA THR A 49 11.84 10.91 -36.97
C THR A 49 11.44 11.95 -37.98
N GLY A 50 12.20 13.05 -38.09
CA GLY A 50 12.13 14.00 -39.22
C GLY A 50 10.82 14.77 -39.43
N GLY A 51 9.90 14.74 -38.47
CA GLY A 51 8.63 15.46 -38.48
C GLY A 51 8.35 16.07 -37.11
N ILE A 52 7.55 17.10 -37.05
CA ILE A 52 7.04 17.68 -35.79
C ILE A 52 6.29 16.57 -35.05
N ALA A 53 6.75 16.20 -33.83
CA ALA A 53 6.02 15.25 -33.00
C ALA A 53 4.69 15.89 -32.59
N GLU A 54 3.58 15.41 -33.12
CA GLU A 54 2.26 15.85 -32.72
C GLU A 54 1.87 15.12 -31.42
N PHE A 55 1.77 15.88 -30.33
CA PHE A 55 1.19 15.38 -29.10
C PHE A 55 -0.29 15.03 -29.33
N GLY A 56 -0.74 13.91 -28.77
CA GLY A 56 -2.12 13.42 -28.91
C GLY A 56 -2.26 12.22 -29.86
N GLN A 57 -1.24 11.85 -30.63
CA GLN A 57 -1.24 10.63 -31.43
C GLN A 57 -0.80 9.43 -30.59
N GLY A 58 -1.57 8.34 -30.63
CA GLY A 58 -1.25 7.08 -29.97
C GLY A 58 -0.11 6.34 -30.68
N MET A 59 0.85 5.85 -29.93
CA MET A 59 1.97 5.03 -30.39
C MET A 59 1.87 3.63 -29.82
N SER A 60 2.11 2.62 -30.64
CA SER A 60 2.06 1.21 -30.25
C SER A 60 3.41 0.73 -29.73
N LEU A 61 3.42 0.04 -28.59
CA LEU A 61 4.61 -0.56 -28.00
C LEU A 61 4.24 -1.80 -27.17
N THR A 62 5.24 -2.59 -26.81
CA THR A 62 5.06 -3.75 -25.91
C THR A 62 5.93 -3.61 -24.68
N THR A 63 5.50 -4.23 -23.57
CA THR A 63 6.26 -4.31 -22.32
C THR A 63 6.41 -5.76 -21.89
N ALA A 64 7.22 -6.03 -20.87
CA ALA A 64 7.42 -7.39 -20.37
C ALA A 64 6.10 -8.07 -19.97
N CYS A 65 5.17 -7.34 -19.35
CA CYS A 65 3.88 -7.89 -18.92
C CYS A 65 2.86 -8.03 -20.05
N SER A 66 2.93 -7.19 -21.10
CA SER A 66 2.00 -7.26 -22.24
C SER A 66 2.39 -8.33 -23.27
N GLY A 67 3.61 -8.87 -23.18
CA GLY A 67 4.13 -9.84 -24.14
C GLY A 67 4.10 -9.31 -25.57
N SER A 68 3.42 -10.02 -26.46
CA SER A 68 3.22 -9.62 -27.86
C SER A 68 2.03 -8.68 -28.08
N MET A 69 1.20 -8.42 -27.06
CA MET A 69 0.07 -7.49 -27.18
C MET A 69 0.55 -6.04 -27.12
N PRO A 70 0.25 -5.22 -28.15
CA PRO A 70 0.69 -3.84 -28.17
C PRO A 70 -0.10 -2.98 -27.16
N LEU A 71 0.62 -2.15 -26.44
CA LEU A 71 0.07 -1.05 -25.66
C LEU A 71 0.05 0.22 -26.52
N THR A 72 -0.93 1.07 -26.32
CA THR A 72 -0.96 2.41 -26.95
C THR A 72 -0.57 3.46 -25.94
N LEU A 73 0.44 4.26 -26.25
CA LEU A 73 0.91 5.39 -25.43
C LEU A 73 0.62 6.69 -26.17
N THR A 74 -0.15 7.57 -25.53
CA THR A 74 -0.56 8.87 -26.09
C THR A 74 -0.06 9.98 -25.18
N PRO A 75 1.00 10.72 -25.57
CA PRO A 75 1.47 11.88 -24.82
C PRO A 75 0.61 13.11 -25.10
N ASN A 76 0.39 13.93 -24.08
CA ASN A 76 -0.33 15.19 -24.19
C ASN A 76 0.50 16.35 -23.64
N SER A 77 0.27 17.55 -24.19
CA SER A 77 0.89 18.79 -23.72
C SER A 77 -0.14 19.78 -23.22
N SER A 78 0.23 20.61 -22.28
CA SER A 78 -0.55 21.78 -21.85
C SER A 78 0.23 23.07 -22.05
N PHE A 79 -0.51 24.12 -22.34
CA PHE A 79 0.05 25.47 -22.50
C PHE A 79 -0.02 26.23 -21.18
N LEU A 80 1.12 26.70 -20.71
CA LEU A 80 1.20 27.60 -19.55
C LEU A 80 1.64 28.99 -20.01
N ASN A 81 0.80 29.97 -19.78
CA ASN A 81 1.08 31.38 -20.06
C ASN A 81 1.48 32.10 -18.77
N SER A 82 2.71 31.92 -18.33
CA SER A 82 3.30 32.74 -17.27
C SER A 82 4.22 33.76 -17.90
N SER A 83 3.91 35.06 -17.79
CA SER A 83 4.72 36.17 -18.28
C SER A 83 4.82 36.44 -19.79
N GLY A 84 3.79 36.18 -20.57
CA GLY A 84 3.69 36.71 -21.95
C GLY A 84 4.39 35.92 -23.06
N THR A 85 5.17 34.91 -22.76
CA THR A 85 5.75 33.93 -23.69
C THR A 85 5.21 32.57 -23.37
N GLY A 86 4.14 32.16 -24.05
CA GLY A 86 3.50 30.87 -23.81
C GLY A 86 4.43 29.68 -24.08
N THR A 87 4.45 28.73 -23.18
CA THR A 87 5.28 27.54 -23.29
C THR A 87 4.43 26.28 -23.15
N PHE A 88 4.69 25.30 -24.04
CA PHE A 88 4.05 23.98 -23.96
C PHE A 88 4.89 23.03 -23.11
N TYR A 89 4.23 22.40 -22.14
CA TYR A 89 4.83 21.39 -21.29
C TYR A 89 4.23 20.02 -21.55
N PHE A 90 5.03 18.97 -21.41
CA PHE A 90 4.56 17.59 -21.36
C PHE A 90 3.71 17.39 -20.09
N SER A 91 2.39 17.35 -20.23
CA SER A 91 1.48 17.48 -19.10
C SER A 91 0.83 16.18 -18.68
N SER A 92 0.67 15.23 -19.60
CA SER A 92 0.10 13.92 -19.28
C SER A 92 0.45 12.87 -20.31
N VAL A 93 0.27 11.61 -19.93
CA VAL A 93 0.37 10.46 -20.83
C VAL A 93 -0.75 9.47 -20.55
N THR A 94 -1.41 9.00 -21.62
CA THR A 94 -2.39 7.93 -21.54
C THR A 94 -1.74 6.63 -22.04
N VAL A 95 -1.89 5.55 -21.28
CA VAL A 95 -1.50 4.20 -21.67
C VAL A 95 -2.77 3.35 -21.74
N SER A 96 -2.99 2.68 -22.86
CA SER A 96 -4.19 1.84 -23.09
C SER A 96 -3.83 0.51 -23.76
N GLY A 97 -4.79 -0.41 -23.78
CA GLY A 97 -4.57 -1.76 -24.27
C GLY A 97 -3.88 -2.68 -23.27
N ILE A 98 -3.91 -2.35 -21.98
CA ILE A 98 -3.22 -3.10 -20.92
C ILE A 98 -4.00 -4.38 -20.63
N PRO A 99 -3.39 -5.57 -20.86
CA PRO A 99 -4.05 -6.84 -20.60
C PRO A 99 -4.09 -7.18 -19.10
N ALA A 100 -4.99 -8.09 -18.72
CA ALA A 100 -5.10 -8.58 -17.34
C ALA A 100 -3.81 -9.28 -16.83
N GLY A 101 -2.96 -9.79 -17.73
CA GLY A 101 -1.65 -10.34 -17.37
C GLY A 101 -0.67 -9.31 -16.80
N CYS A 102 -0.98 -8.01 -16.85
CA CYS A 102 -0.22 -6.95 -16.21
C CYS A 102 -0.70 -6.61 -14.79
N ASP A 103 -1.56 -7.41 -14.19
CA ASP A 103 -1.97 -7.22 -12.79
C ASP A 103 -0.77 -7.35 -11.84
N GLY A 104 -0.68 -6.47 -10.84
CA GLY A 104 0.44 -6.43 -9.91
C GLY A 104 1.76 -5.91 -10.52
N ILE A 105 1.69 -5.11 -11.58
CA ILE A 105 2.86 -4.57 -12.30
C ILE A 105 2.94 -3.05 -12.10
N ASP A 106 4.15 -2.54 -11.96
CA ASP A 106 4.48 -1.12 -12.01
C ASP A 106 4.81 -0.68 -13.43
N PHE A 107 4.17 0.38 -13.89
CA PHE A 107 4.51 1.08 -15.13
C PHE A 107 5.35 2.32 -14.81
N GLN A 108 6.59 2.35 -15.27
CA GLN A 108 7.51 3.48 -15.10
C GLN A 108 7.58 4.28 -16.39
N ILE A 109 7.36 5.59 -16.29
CA ILE A 109 7.35 6.53 -17.41
C ILE A 109 8.47 7.54 -17.20
N SER A 110 9.34 7.67 -18.19
CA SER A 110 10.42 8.66 -18.21
C SER A 110 10.47 9.34 -19.58
N THR A 111 10.95 10.58 -19.61
CA THR A 111 11.16 11.33 -20.86
C THR A 111 12.64 11.70 -21.00
N TYR A 112 13.09 11.80 -22.25
CA TYR A 112 14.48 12.11 -22.60
C TYR A 112 14.50 13.09 -23.77
N ASP A 113 15.59 13.85 -23.90
CA ASP A 113 15.92 14.55 -25.15
C ASP A 113 16.49 13.56 -26.20
N SER A 114 16.80 14.06 -27.38
CA SER A 114 17.31 13.23 -28.47
C SER A 114 18.77 12.78 -28.28
N PHE A 115 19.50 13.35 -27.32
CA PHE A 115 20.95 13.23 -27.24
C PHE A 115 21.46 12.57 -25.95
N THR A 116 20.69 12.61 -24.86
CA THR A 116 21.15 12.12 -23.56
C THR A 116 20.51 10.80 -23.15
N SER A 117 21.23 10.01 -22.37
CA SER A 117 20.71 8.83 -21.66
C SER A 117 20.12 9.20 -20.29
N THR A 118 20.21 10.48 -19.88
CA THR A 118 19.68 10.98 -18.62
C THR A 118 18.24 11.42 -18.83
N ALA A 119 17.33 10.88 -18.02
CA ALA A 119 15.92 11.25 -18.07
C ALA A 119 15.72 12.71 -17.69
N LEU A 120 14.88 13.42 -18.46
CA LEU A 120 14.49 14.82 -18.18
C LEU A 120 13.62 14.88 -16.91
N PRO A 121 13.71 15.96 -16.13
CA PRO A 121 12.74 16.21 -15.07
C PRO A 121 11.33 16.32 -15.66
N ILE A 122 10.40 15.47 -15.21
CA ILE A 122 9.03 15.44 -15.75
C ILE A 122 8.11 16.32 -14.90
N PHE A 123 8.27 16.27 -13.57
CA PHE A 123 7.45 17.06 -12.65
C PHE A 123 8.23 17.41 -11.39
N GLY A 124 7.79 18.47 -10.70
CA GLY A 124 8.37 18.93 -9.44
C GLY A 124 7.51 18.52 -8.25
N ILE A 125 8.18 18.13 -7.15
CA ILE A 125 7.56 17.98 -5.84
C ILE A 125 8.41 18.80 -4.87
N PHE A 126 7.88 19.91 -4.37
CA PHE A 126 8.46 20.73 -3.29
C PHE A 126 9.99 20.98 -3.38
N GLY A 127 10.46 21.33 -4.58
CA GLY A 127 11.87 21.63 -4.84
C GLY A 127 12.69 20.44 -5.37
N ASP A 128 12.15 19.22 -5.32
CA ASP A 128 12.77 18.06 -5.93
C ASP A 128 12.19 17.80 -7.33
N ASN A 129 13.06 17.79 -8.33
CA ASN A 129 12.70 17.43 -9.69
C ASN A 129 12.70 15.90 -9.84
N LYS A 130 11.58 15.32 -10.29
CA LYS A 130 11.44 13.89 -10.56
C LYS A 130 11.50 13.62 -12.06
N ASN A 131 12.29 12.63 -12.43
CA ASN A 131 12.53 12.22 -13.82
C ASN A 131 11.86 10.88 -14.19
N VAL A 132 11.20 10.24 -13.24
CA VAL A 132 10.43 8.99 -13.42
C VAL A 132 9.10 9.15 -12.72
N ALA A 133 8.02 8.77 -13.39
CA ALA A 133 6.70 8.63 -12.79
C ALA A 133 6.29 7.16 -12.81
N THR A 134 5.71 6.67 -11.73
CA THR A 134 5.29 5.29 -11.58
C THR A 134 3.78 5.19 -11.41
N VAL A 135 3.16 4.26 -12.11
CA VAL A 135 1.75 3.90 -11.98
C VAL A 135 1.66 2.41 -11.66
N TRP A 136 1.02 2.08 -10.57
CA TRP A 136 0.80 0.71 -10.15
C TRP A 136 -0.53 0.17 -10.66
N ASN A 137 -0.50 -1.00 -11.32
CA ASN A 137 -1.69 -1.74 -11.69
C ASN A 137 -2.08 -2.73 -10.58
N ASN A 138 -3.03 -2.35 -9.76
CA ASN A 138 -3.58 -3.20 -8.71
C ASN A 138 -4.84 -3.90 -9.24
N ALA A 139 -4.66 -5.09 -9.83
CA ALA A 139 -5.76 -5.92 -10.33
C ALA A 139 -6.70 -5.20 -11.33
N GLY A 140 -6.12 -4.46 -12.28
CA GLY A 140 -6.86 -3.71 -13.29
C GLY A 140 -7.28 -2.31 -12.85
N TYR A 141 -6.98 -1.91 -11.61
CA TYR A 141 -7.17 -0.57 -11.10
C TYR A 141 -5.83 0.17 -10.96
N PHE A 142 -5.65 1.24 -11.72
CA PHE A 142 -4.38 1.96 -11.79
C PHE A 142 -4.33 3.06 -10.73
N GLN A 143 -3.22 3.10 -9.99
CA GLN A 143 -2.99 4.03 -8.90
C GLN A 143 -1.64 4.72 -9.06
N GLN A 144 -1.45 5.84 -8.37
CA GLN A 144 -0.15 6.45 -8.20
C GLN A 144 0.83 5.44 -7.59
N GLY A 145 1.98 5.24 -8.25
CA GLY A 145 3.07 4.45 -7.69
C GLY A 145 4.04 5.31 -6.88
N TYR A 146 5.11 4.67 -6.46
CA TYR A 146 6.13 5.25 -5.58
C TYR A 146 6.69 6.58 -6.10
N GLN A 147 6.86 7.55 -5.22
CA GLN A 147 7.39 8.91 -5.49
C GLN A 147 6.66 9.71 -6.57
N SER A 148 5.42 9.38 -6.86
CA SER A 148 4.63 10.06 -7.90
C SER A 148 3.59 11.05 -7.35
N SER A 149 3.74 11.55 -6.12
CA SER A 149 2.79 12.46 -5.46
C SER A 149 2.54 13.78 -6.22
N GLY A 150 3.46 14.19 -7.09
CA GLY A 150 3.30 15.32 -8.04
C GLY A 150 2.44 15.00 -9.25
N THR A 151 1.80 13.84 -9.29
CA THR A 151 0.95 13.38 -10.40
C THR A 151 -0.48 13.13 -9.94
N SER A 152 -1.37 12.80 -10.87
CA SER A 152 -2.66 12.18 -10.62
C SER A 152 -2.91 11.09 -11.64
N VAL A 153 -3.57 10.01 -11.25
CA VAL A 153 -3.89 8.88 -12.12
C VAL A 153 -5.41 8.79 -12.27
N SER A 154 -5.87 8.82 -13.51
CA SER A 154 -7.24 8.47 -13.89
C SER A 154 -7.21 7.04 -14.42
N SER A 155 -7.99 6.15 -13.82
CA SER A 155 -8.03 4.72 -14.14
C SER A 155 -9.30 4.36 -14.90
N ALA A 156 -9.15 3.56 -15.97
CA ALA A 156 -10.25 2.92 -16.69
C ALA A 156 -9.88 1.45 -16.96
N SER A 157 -10.84 0.63 -17.40
CA SER A 157 -10.55 -0.78 -17.70
C SER A 157 -9.49 -0.91 -18.80
N GLY A 158 -8.36 -1.54 -18.46
CA GLY A 158 -7.22 -1.73 -19.38
C GLY A 158 -6.51 -0.45 -19.80
N SER A 159 -6.70 0.68 -19.10
CA SER A 159 -6.01 1.93 -19.41
C SER A 159 -5.89 2.86 -18.22
N PHE A 160 -4.90 3.77 -18.25
CA PHE A 160 -4.78 4.87 -17.32
C PHE A 160 -4.28 6.14 -18.02
N THR A 161 -4.59 7.29 -17.43
CA THR A 161 -3.98 8.57 -17.76
C THR A 161 -3.24 9.11 -16.55
N LEU A 162 -1.94 9.32 -16.70
CA LEU A 162 -1.08 9.94 -15.72
C LEU A 162 -0.93 11.42 -16.06
N THR A 163 -1.31 12.29 -15.15
CA THR A 163 -1.25 13.76 -15.31
C THR A 163 -0.24 14.34 -14.32
N PHE A 164 0.65 15.21 -14.80
CA PHE A 164 1.64 15.92 -13.98
C PHE A 164 1.05 17.23 -13.46
N LYS A 165 0.99 17.39 -12.15
CA LYS A 165 0.40 18.59 -11.51
C LYS A 165 1.25 19.85 -11.70
N SER A 166 2.58 19.68 -11.78
CA SER A 166 3.55 20.74 -12.03
C SER A 166 4.55 20.25 -13.07
N PRO A 167 4.17 20.23 -14.36
CA PRO A 167 5.04 19.68 -15.40
C PRO A 167 6.27 20.55 -15.60
N LEU A 168 7.44 19.94 -15.74
CA LEU A 168 8.73 20.60 -15.93
C LEU A 168 9.32 20.35 -17.31
N ALA A 169 9.09 19.19 -17.91
CA ALA A 169 9.62 18.88 -19.23
C ALA A 169 8.90 19.69 -20.30
N LEU A 170 9.65 20.50 -21.06
CA LEU A 170 9.13 21.18 -22.23
C LEU A 170 8.73 20.14 -23.29
N SER A 171 7.59 20.29 -23.92
CA SER A 171 7.17 19.38 -25.01
C SER A 171 8.16 19.39 -26.18
N SER A 172 8.83 20.52 -26.46
CA SER A 172 9.91 20.62 -27.44
C SER A 172 11.19 19.89 -27.08
N SER A 173 11.41 19.58 -25.79
CA SER A 173 12.59 18.86 -25.29
C SER A 173 12.30 17.41 -24.94
N ALA A 174 11.07 17.04 -24.66
CA ALA A 174 10.64 15.67 -24.36
C ALA A 174 10.46 14.88 -25.66
N LEU A 175 11.56 14.58 -26.35
CA LEU A 175 11.55 13.97 -27.67
C LEU A 175 11.49 12.44 -27.66
N ARG A 176 11.67 11.82 -26.48
CA ARG A 176 11.61 10.37 -26.31
C ARG A 176 10.93 10.04 -24.98
N ILE A 177 9.96 9.16 -25.03
CA ILE A 177 9.26 8.64 -23.85
C ILE A 177 9.59 7.15 -23.74
N THR A 178 9.90 6.69 -22.53
CA THR A 178 10.02 5.27 -22.22
C THR A 178 8.89 4.83 -21.34
N LEU A 179 8.35 3.66 -21.61
CA LEU A 179 7.45 2.94 -20.74
C LEU A 179 8.10 1.61 -20.39
N GLN A 180 8.35 1.39 -19.12
CA GLN A 180 8.85 0.12 -18.60
C GLN A 180 7.76 -0.53 -17.75
N SER A 181 7.59 -1.84 -17.86
CA SER A 181 6.87 -2.61 -16.88
C SER A 181 7.85 -3.38 -16.01
N THR A 182 7.74 -3.22 -14.71
CA THR A 182 8.51 -3.96 -13.72
C THR A 182 7.53 -4.73 -12.85
N GLY A 183 7.93 -5.93 -12.38
CA GLY A 183 7.17 -6.54 -11.29
C GLY A 183 6.98 -5.46 -10.22
N HIS A 184 5.77 -5.37 -9.69
CA HIS A 184 5.54 -4.49 -8.54
C HIS A 184 6.57 -4.89 -7.51
N LYS A 185 7.58 -4.07 -7.39
CA LYS A 185 8.42 -4.17 -6.23
C LYS A 185 7.49 -3.72 -5.13
N ASP A 186 7.16 -4.66 -4.24
CA ASP A 186 6.83 -4.33 -2.87
C ASP A 186 8.05 -3.55 -2.31
N TRP A 187 8.29 -2.35 -2.85
CA TRP A 187 9.10 -1.39 -2.17
C TRP A 187 8.36 -1.23 -0.86
N ALA A 188 9.06 -1.49 0.22
CA ALA A 188 8.58 -1.10 1.51
C ALA A 188 8.24 0.38 1.38
N GLU A 189 7.00 0.69 0.98
CA GLU A 189 6.51 2.04 1.10
C GLU A 189 6.68 2.32 2.57
N ALA A 190 7.47 3.37 2.86
CA ALA A 190 7.63 3.76 4.24
C ALA A 190 6.21 3.82 4.83
N ALA A 191 5.93 2.92 5.72
CA ALA A 191 4.60 2.73 6.28
C ALA A 191 4.67 2.92 7.79
N ILE A 192 3.62 3.43 8.35
CA ILE A 192 3.45 3.51 9.80
C ILE A 192 2.22 2.71 10.21
N SER A 193 2.29 2.08 11.36
CA SER A 193 1.17 1.36 11.96
C SER A 193 1.18 1.60 13.46
N THR A 194 0.01 1.80 14.05
CA THR A 194 -0.13 2.05 15.48
C THR A 194 -1.46 1.53 16.01
N MET A 195 -1.43 1.03 17.23
CA MET A 195 -2.62 0.70 18.01
C MET A 195 -2.30 0.79 19.50
N GLN A 196 -3.21 1.29 20.32
CA GLN A 196 -3.05 1.52 21.75
C GLN A 196 -1.76 2.28 22.11
N GLY A 197 -0.73 1.60 22.63
CA GLY A 197 0.41 2.23 23.30
C GLY A 197 1.74 2.14 22.54
N HIS A 198 1.80 1.55 21.32
CA HIS A 198 3.03 1.47 20.56
C HIS A 198 2.83 1.77 19.08
N THR A 199 3.92 2.12 18.43
CA THR A 199 3.97 2.48 17.03
C THR A 199 5.14 1.76 16.36
N CYS A 200 4.94 1.29 15.14
CA CYS A 200 6.00 0.76 14.29
C CYS A 200 6.04 1.50 12.95
N ALA A 201 7.24 1.69 12.42
CA ALA A 201 7.49 2.22 11.09
C ALA A 201 8.28 1.21 10.26
N LEU A 202 7.84 1.01 9.05
CA LEU A 202 8.58 0.35 7.99
C LEU A 202 9.31 1.42 7.20
N LEU A 203 10.61 1.31 7.11
CA LEU A 203 11.45 2.25 6.37
C LEU A 203 11.56 1.83 4.90
N ASN A 204 11.89 2.76 4.03
CA ASN A 204 12.15 2.50 2.61
C ASN A 204 13.32 1.52 2.35
N THR A 205 14.14 1.25 3.37
CA THR A 205 15.18 0.21 3.35
C THR A 205 14.65 -1.21 3.58
N GLY A 206 13.37 -1.34 3.92
CA GLY A 206 12.77 -2.59 4.39
C GLY A 206 13.08 -2.92 5.86
N ALA A 207 13.65 -1.97 6.61
CA ALA A 207 13.88 -2.11 8.05
C ALA A 207 12.62 -1.74 8.84
N VAL A 208 12.37 -2.44 9.96
CA VAL A 208 11.29 -2.12 10.88
C VAL A 208 11.86 -1.53 12.17
N LYS A 209 11.30 -0.40 12.59
CA LYS A 209 11.56 0.21 13.89
C LYS A 209 10.27 0.37 14.66
N CYS A 210 10.28 0.06 15.95
CA CYS A 210 9.12 0.22 16.84
C CYS A 210 9.49 1.03 18.09
N TRP A 211 8.50 1.67 18.72
CA TRP A 211 8.66 2.46 19.95
C TRP A 211 7.35 2.55 20.74
N GLY A 212 7.41 3.00 21.97
CA GLY A 212 6.28 3.09 22.88
C GLY A 212 6.28 1.96 23.92
N SER A 213 5.09 1.47 24.25
CA SER A 213 4.86 0.40 25.23
C SER A 213 5.46 -0.93 24.79
N ASN A 214 6.08 -1.65 25.75
CA ASN A 214 6.79 -2.91 25.50
C ASN A 214 6.60 -3.98 26.60
N SER A 215 5.63 -3.84 27.48
CA SER A 215 5.44 -4.77 28.59
C SER A 215 5.24 -6.24 28.17
N ASP A 216 4.73 -6.46 26.96
CA ASP A 216 4.51 -7.78 26.35
C ASP A 216 5.57 -8.16 25.31
N GLY A 217 6.62 -7.35 25.13
CA GLY A 217 7.65 -7.56 24.08
C GLY A 217 7.19 -7.11 22.69
N GLN A 218 6.12 -6.30 22.58
CA GLN A 218 5.51 -5.89 21.32
C GLN A 218 6.39 -5.00 20.44
N LEU A 219 7.51 -4.48 20.93
CA LEU A 219 8.51 -3.77 20.12
C LEU A 219 9.47 -4.72 19.39
N GLY A 220 9.58 -5.99 19.81
CA GLY A 220 10.37 -6.99 19.13
C GLY A 220 11.89 -6.80 19.22
N ASP A 221 12.37 -6.02 20.18
CA ASP A 221 13.80 -5.71 20.39
C ASP A 221 14.52 -6.70 21.34
N GLY A 222 13.84 -7.79 21.73
CA GLY A 222 14.32 -8.80 22.68
C GLY A 222 14.13 -8.42 24.15
N THR A 223 13.48 -7.28 24.43
CA THR A 223 13.22 -6.79 25.79
C THR A 223 11.73 -6.61 26.06
N THR A 224 11.39 -6.24 27.28
CA THR A 224 10.04 -5.81 27.69
C THR A 224 10.04 -4.37 28.21
N THR A 225 11.07 -3.58 27.89
CA THR A 225 11.22 -2.19 28.34
C THR A 225 10.65 -1.23 27.32
N ASN A 226 9.81 -0.28 27.75
CA ASN A 226 9.29 0.79 26.91
C ASN A 226 10.41 1.59 26.24
N ARG A 227 10.19 2.05 25.02
CA ARG A 227 11.15 2.86 24.27
C ARG A 227 10.56 4.22 23.93
N LEU A 228 11.26 5.28 24.34
CA LEU A 228 10.88 6.66 24.04
C LEU A 228 11.32 7.11 22.65
N THR A 229 12.13 6.30 21.98
CA THR A 229 12.65 6.51 20.60
C THR A 229 12.60 5.19 19.83
N PRO A 230 12.54 5.24 18.50
CA PRO A 230 12.51 4.06 17.65
C PRO A 230 13.70 3.13 17.84
N VAL A 231 13.43 1.85 18.11
CA VAL A 231 14.42 0.76 18.13
C VAL A 231 14.20 -0.19 16.97
N THR A 232 15.29 -0.76 16.45
CA THR A 232 15.19 -1.75 15.36
C THR A 232 14.64 -3.07 15.91
N VAL A 233 13.66 -3.62 15.20
CA VAL A 233 13.11 -4.96 15.51
C VAL A 233 14.15 -6.03 15.22
N SER A 234 14.36 -6.96 16.14
CA SER A 234 15.36 -8.02 16.04
C SER A 234 15.15 -8.86 14.76
N GLY A 235 16.20 -8.98 13.94
CA GLY A 235 16.17 -9.74 12.70
C GLY A 235 15.37 -9.09 11.55
N LEU A 236 14.82 -7.88 11.72
CA LEU A 236 14.05 -7.15 10.70
C LEU A 236 14.71 -5.81 10.31
N GLY A 237 16.05 -5.80 10.20
CA GLY A 237 16.81 -4.65 9.71
C GLY A 237 16.68 -4.39 8.20
N SER A 238 16.04 -5.28 7.46
CA SER A 238 15.73 -5.18 6.03
C SER A 238 14.76 -6.29 5.62
N GLY A 239 14.28 -6.27 4.36
CA GLY A 239 13.55 -7.39 3.76
C GLY A 239 12.07 -7.49 4.16
N VAL A 240 11.49 -6.45 4.78
CA VAL A 240 10.07 -6.37 5.12
C VAL A 240 9.33 -5.56 4.07
N SER A 241 8.13 -6.01 3.69
CA SER A 241 7.23 -5.35 2.72
C SER A 241 5.97 -4.77 3.37
N ALA A 242 5.53 -5.28 4.52
CA ALA A 242 4.36 -4.73 5.22
C ALA A 242 4.46 -4.96 6.72
N ILE A 243 3.80 -4.09 7.51
CA ILE A 243 3.70 -4.19 8.97
C ILE A 243 2.27 -4.00 9.44
N ALA A 244 1.93 -4.60 10.55
CA ALA A 244 0.69 -4.35 11.28
C ALA A 244 0.95 -4.34 12.79
N VAL A 245 0.32 -3.40 13.47
CA VAL A 245 0.36 -3.25 14.92
C VAL A 245 -1.03 -3.55 15.47
N GLY A 246 -1.12 -4.53 16.36
CA GLY A 246 -2.29 -4.82 17.17
C GLY A 246 -2.22 -4.14 18.54
N ALA A 247 -3.13 -4.48 19.47
CA ALA A 247 -3.13 -3.85 20.79
C ALA A 247 -1.81 -4.07 21.54
N ASN A 248 -1.35 -5.32 21.62
CA ASN A 248 -0.13 -5.71 22.35
C ASN A 248 0.73 -6.70 21.56
N HIS A 249 0.61 -6.72 20.23
CA HIS A 249 1.44 -7.53 19.34
C HIS A 249 1.70 -6.79 18.04
N SER A 250 2.69 -7.22 17.32
CA SER A 250 3.06 -6.67 16.03
C SER A 250 3.37 -7.79 15.05
N CYS A 251 3.16 -7.55 13.77
CA CYS A 251 3.44 -8.51 12.70
C CYS A 251 4.10 -7.82 11.52
N ALA A 252 4.89 -8.58 10.75
CA ALA A 252 5.54 -8.15 9.52
C ALA A 252 5.39 -9.20 8.43
N VAL A 253 5.20 -8.74 7.20
CA VAL A 253 5.31 -9.55 5.98
C VAL A 253 6.68 -9.31 5.38
N LEU A 254 7.39 -10.38 5.09
CA LEU A 254 8.69 -10.29 4.42
C LEU A 254 8.51 -10.18 2.90
N ASN A 255 9.52 -9.73 2.17
CA ASN A 255 9.51 -9.67 0.69
C ASN A 255 9.27 -11.05 0.03
N THR A 256 9.56 -12.14 0.75
CA THR A 256 9.23 -13.51 0.35
C THR A 256 7.74 -13.83 0.45
N GLY A 257 6.96 -12.98 1.13
CA GLY A 257 5.58 -13.25 1.52
C GLY A 257 5.45 -14.11 2.78
N ALA A 258 6.54 -14.37 3.52
CA ALA A 258 6.49 -14.99 4.83
C ALA A 258 6.02 -14.01 5.90
N VAL A 259 5.39 -14.49 6.97
CA VAL A 259 4.88 -13.67 8.06
C VAL A 259 5.63 -13.99 9.35
N LYS A 260 5.99 -12.94 10.07
CA LYS A 260 6.50 -13.02 11.45
C LYS A 260 5.66 -12.14 12.37
N CYS A 261 5.38 -12.62 13.59
CA CYS A 261 4.66 -11.86 14.62
C CYS A 261 5.42 -11.92 15.95
N TRP A 262 5.17 -10.96 16.85
CA TRP A 262 5.79 -10.88 18.18
C TRP A 262 4.92 -10.06 19.15
N GLY A 263 5.20 -10.12 20.43
CA GLY A 263 4.43 -9.51 21.50
C GLY A 263 3.59 -10.51 22.27
N ASN A 264 2.45 -10.07 22.77
CA ASN A 264 1.48 -10.88 23.52
C ASN A 264 0.84 -11.97 22.67
N ASN A 265 0.72 -13.19 23.22
CA ASN A 265 0.14 -14.35 22.56
C ASN A 265 -1.00 -15.04 23.32
N GLN A 266 -1.61 -14.35 24.28
CA GLN A 266 -2.64 -14.94 25.16
C GLN A 266 -3.74 -15.69 24.40
N TYR A 267 -4.15 -15.21 23.23
CA TYR A 267 -5.21 -15.78 22.39
C TYR A 267 -4.66 -16.47 21.14
N GLY A 268 -3.39 -16.85 21.09
CA GLY A 268 -2.77 -17.43 19.90
C GLY A 268 -2.59 -16.44 18.74
N LYS A 269 -2.63 -15.14 19.00
CA LYS A 269 -2.61 -14.09 17.96
C LYS A 269 -1.26 -13.94 17.24
N LEU A 270 -0.18 -14.59 17.69
CA LEU A 270 1.06 -14.71 16.95
C LEU A 270 1.00 -15.80 15.87
N GLY A 271 0.06 -16.77 15.97
CA GLY A 271 -0.19 -17.75 14.92
C GLY A 271 0.84 -18.86 14.78
N ASP A 272 1.67 -19.07 15.79
CA ASP A 272 2.76 -20.05 15.82
C ASP A 272 2.33 -21.46 16.29
N GLY A 273 1.07 -21.65 16.63
CA GLY A 273 0.51 -22.87 17.20
C GLY A 273 0.53 -22.90 18.74
N THR A 274 1.01 -21.81 19.38
CA THR A 274 1.12 -21.71 20.84
C THR A 274 0.33 -20.50 21.38
N LYS A 275 0.38 -20.32 22.69
CA LYS A 275 -0.08 -19.10 23.41
C LYS A 275 1.05 -18.40 24.15
N THR A 276 2.30 -18.75 23.83
CA THR A 276 3.48 -18.18 24.49
C THR A 276 3.86 -16.85 23.82
N SER A 277 3.92 -15.78 24.60
CA SER A 277 4.37 -14.45 24.12
C SER A 277 5.84 -14.48 23.71
N SER A 278 6.22 -13.62 22.78
CA SER A 278 7.60 -13.50 22.30
C SER A 278 8.03 -12.05 22.21
N SER A 279 9.19 -11.71 22.77
CA SER A 279 9.80 -10.38 22.64
C SER A 279 10.63 -10.21 21.36
N VAL A 280 10.67 -11.23 20.49
CA VAL A 280 11.34 -11.21 19.19
C VAL A 280 10.42 -11.78 18.12
N PRO A 281 10.58 -11.41 16.83
CA PRO A 281 9.78 -11.95 15.72
C PRO A 281 9.90 -13.47 15.59
N ILE A 282 8.76 -14.17 15.61
CA ILE A 282 8.65 -15.63 15.37
C ILE A 282 7.83 -15.90 14.11
N ASP A 283 8.06 -17.04 13.48
CA ASP A 283 7.38 -17.44 12.26
C ASP A 283 5.91 -17.83 12.52
N VAL A 284 5.02 -17.38 11.64
CA VAL A 284 3.61 -17.78 11.65
C VAL A 284 3.45 -19.11 10.92
N SER A 285 2.81 -20.09 11.58
CA SER A 285 2.61 -21.43 11.04
C SER A 285 1.83 -21.42 9.73
N GLY A 286 2.37 -22.09 8.70
CA GLY A 286 1.71 -22.20 7.39
C GLY A 286 1.73 -20.95 6.52
N LEU A 287 2.43 -19.87 6.92
CA LEU A 287 2.59 -18.63 6.15
C LEU A 287 4.06 -18.32 5.86
N SER A 288 4.79 -19.29 5.32
CA SER A 288 6.20 -19.12 4.90
C SER A 288 6.36 -18.36 3.57
N SER A 289 5.27 -18.11 2.85
CA SER A 289 5.24 -17.36 1.58
C SER A 289 3.80 -16.97 1.22
N GLY A 290 3.63 -16.19 0.14
CA GLY A 290 2.32 -15.97 -0.50
C GLY A 290 1.45 -14.90 0.16
N VAL A 291 1.86 -14.26 1.24
CA VAL A 291 1.14 -13.15 1.86
C VAL A 291 1.52 -11.83 1.17
N SER A 292 0.52 -10.98 0.92
CA SER A 292 0.69 -9.63 0.35
C SER A 292 0.43 -8.51 1.35
N ALA A 293 -0.46 -8.72 2.33
CA ALA A 293 -0.77 -7.72 3.34
C ALA A 293 -1.16 -8.39 4.66
N ILE A 294 -1.04 -7.65 5.75
CA ILE A 294 -1.36 -8.09 7.10
C ILE A 294 -2.10 -6.98 7.85
N THR A 295 -3.03 -7.34 8.71
CA THR A 295 -3.71 -6.43 9.62
C THR A 295 -3.89 -7.08 10.98
N ALA A 296 -3.88 -6.30 12.06
CA ALA A 296 -3.96 -6.80 13.41
C ALA A 296 -5.00 -6.01 14.21
N GLY A 297 -5.85 -6.71 14.94
CA GLY A 297 -6.81 -6.13 15.89
C GLY A 297 -6.30 -6.19 17.32
N ALA A 298 -7.20 -6.13 18.31
CA ALA A 298 -6.79 -6.27 19.70
C ALA A 298 -6.24 -7.66 20.00
N ASN A 299 -6.96 -8.70 19.60
CA ASN A 299 -6.64 -10.09 19.93
C ASN A 299 -6.67 -11.04 18.74
N HIS A 300 -6.63 -10.53 17.52
CA HIS A 300 -6.61 -11.34 16.30
C HIS A 300 -5.71 -10.71 15.25
N THR A 301 -5.33 -11.51 14.28
CA THR A 301 -4.49 -11.11 13.14
C THR A 301 -5.07 -11.71 11.88
N CYS A 302 -5.05 -10.97 10.78
CA CYS A 302 -5.50 -11.43 9.46
C CYS A 302 -4.47 -11.14 8.39
N ALA A 303 -4.24 -12.08 7.49
CA ALA A 303 -3.35 -11.99 6.34
C ALA A 303 -4.13 -12.07 5.03
N LEU A 304 -3.84 -11.18 4.10
CA LEU A 304 -4.29 -11.23 2.72
C LEU A 304 -3.25 -11.97 1.89
N LEU A 305 -3.68 -13.00 1.21
CA LEU A 305 -2.83 -13.77 0.30
C LEU A 305 -2.77 -13.10 -1.09
N ARG A 306 -1.68 -13.30 -1.82
CA ARG A 306 -1.53 -12.88 -3.23
C ARG A 306 -2.60 -13.48 -4.15
N SER A 307 -3.16 -14.63 -3.79
CA SER A 307 -4.33 -15.23 -4.45
C SER A 307 -5.63 -14.45 -4.26
N GLY A 308 -5.66 -13.47 -3.35
CA GLY A 308 -6.85 -12.75 -2.93
C GLY A 308 -7.68 -13.48 -1.87
N GLY A 309 -7.17 -14.56 -1.28
CA GLY A 309 -7.75 -15.22 -0.12
C GLY A 309 -7.35 -14.55 1.19
N VAL A 310 -8.13 -14.74 2.24
CA VAL A 310 -7.85 -14.21 3.59
C VAL A 310 -7.74 -15.35 4.59
N LYS A 311 -6.70 -15.28 5.43
CA LYS A 311 -6.54 -16.16 6.60
C LYS A 311 -6.48 -15.31 7.87
N CYS A 312 -7.16 -15.76 8.94
CA CYS A 312 -7.14 -15.10 10.25
C CYS A 312 -6.82 -16.08 11.36
N TRP A 313 -6.38 -15.56 12.51
CA TRP A 313 -6.08 -16.32 13.72
C TRP A 313 -6.18 -15.43 14.95
N GLY A 314 -6.25 -16.03 16.13
CA GLY A 314 -6.39 -15.35 17.41
C GLY A 314 -7.71 -15.67 18.11
N ASP A 315 -8.29 -14.68 18.77
CA ASP A 315 -9.44 -14.77 19.66
C ASP A 315 -10.71 -15.33 18.99
N ALA A 316 -11.49 -16.03 19.79
CA ALA A 316 -12.75 -16.65 19.41
C ALA A 316 -13.72 -15.61 18.79
N GLY A 317 -14.42 -16.02 17.73
CA GLY A 317 -15.41 -15.20 17.03
C GLY A 317 -14.83 -14.00 16.27
N LYS A 318 -13.51 -13.98 16.01
CA LYS A 318 -12.83 -12.90 15.25
C LYS A 318 -12.13 -13.43 13.99
N THR A 319 -12.00 -14.75 13.87
CA THR A 319 -11.22 -15.40 12.82
C THR A 319 -11.95 -15.50 11.48
N GLY A 320 -13.27 -15.36 11.47
CA GLY A 320 -14.04 -15.38 10.23
C GLY A 320 -14.25 -16.78 9.64
N ASP A 321 -13.87 -17.86 10.34
CA ASP A 321 -14.02 -19.23 9.85
C ASP A 321 -15.41 -19.86 10.14
N GLY A 322 -16.25 -19.16 10.89
CA GLY A 322 -17.60 -19.57 11.26
C GLY A 322 -17.67 -20.58 12.41
N SER A 323 -16.55 -20.93 13.02
CA SER A 323 -16.51 -21.91 14.11
C SER A 323 -16.80 -21.31 15.49
N GLY A 324 -16.59 -20.00 15.65
CA GLY A 324 -16.66 -19.33 16.94
C GLY A 324 -15.53 -19.72 17.91
N LEU A 325 -14.51 -20.43 17.44
CA LEU A 325 -13.42 -20.95 18.27
C LEU A 325 -12.17 -20.07 18.15
N GLU A 326 -11.33 -20.09 19.18
CA GLU A 326 -10.00 -19.53 19.13
C GLU A 326 -9.10 -20.33 18.18
N ARG A 327 -8.26 -19.64 17.41
CA ARG A 327 -7.34 -20.21 16.46
C ARG A 327 -5.91 -19.80 16.74
N VAL A 328 -5.09 -20.74 17.15
CA VAL A 328 -3.65 -20.50 17.43
C VAL A 328 -2.78 -20.58 16.18
N THR A 329 -3.36 -20.94 15.04
CA THR A 329 -2.75 -20.98 13.70
C THR A 329 -3.70 -20.38 12.66
N PRO A 330 -3.18 -19.85 11.52
CA PRO A 330 -4.00 -19.26 10.46
C PRO A 330 -5.04 -20.22 9.86
N VAL A 331 -6.30 -19.80 9.82
CA VAL A 331 -7.42 -20.51 9.16
C VAL A 331 -8.02 -19.67 8.05
N ASP A 332 -8.61 -20.31 7.04
CA ASP A 332 -9.28 -19.59 5.96
C ASP A 332 -10.56 -18.90 6.46
N VAL A 333 -10.77 -17.66 6.01
CA VAL A 333 -12.00 -16.93 6.26
C VAL A 333 -13.09 -17.45 5.33
N SER A 334 -14.24 -17.84 5.91
CA SER A 334 -15.36 -18.43 5.16
C SER A 334 -15.84 -17.51 4.04
N GLY A 335 -15.92 -18.04 2.81
CA GLY A 335 -16.38 -17.30 1.64
C GLY A 335 -15.44 -16.18 1.15
N LEU A 336 -14.19 -16.11 1.66
CA LEU A 336 -13.16 -15.15 1.24
C LEU A 336 -11.85 -15.86 0.86
N THR A 337 -11.93 -16.95 0.11
CA THR A 337 -10.76 -17.69 -0.39
C THR A 337 -10.12 -17.08 -1.62
N SER A 338 -10.77 -16.09 -2.23
CA SER A 338 -10.26 -15.29 -3.38
C SER A 338 -11.02 -13.98 -3.51
N GLY A 339 -10.56 -13.09 -4.42
CA GLY A 339 -11.29 -11.89 -4.81
C GLY A 339 -11.18 -10.72 -3.82
N VAL A 340 -10.45 -10.85 -2.72
CA VAL A 340 -10.20 -9.75 -1.78
C VAL A 340 -9.06 -8.88 -2.29
N ARG A 341 -9.24 -7.56 -2.18
CA ARG A 341 -8.27 -6.52 -2.56
C ARG A 341 -7.54 -5.94 -1.35
N SER A 342 -8.25 -5.70 -0.25
CA SER A 342 -7.65 -5.18 0.98
C SER A 342 -8.43 -5.62 2.21
N ILE A 343 -7.77 -5.61 3.36
CA ILE A 343 -8.33 -5.96 4.67
C ILE A 343 -8.00 -4.86 5.68
N ALA A 344 -8.93 -4.59 6.60
CA ALA A 344 -8.73 -3.66 7.71
C ALA A 344 -9.30 -4.28 8.99
N ALA A 345 -8.48 -4.43 10.01
CA ALA A 345 -8.91 -4.87 11.33
C ALA A 345 -9.15 -3.68 12.26
N GLY A 346 -10.31 -3.66 12.87
CA GLY A 346 -10.57 -2.87 14.05
C GLY A 346 -10.17 -3.64 15.32
N PHE A 347 -10.57 -3.14 16.50
CA PHE A 347 -10.22 -3.85 17.74
C PHE A 347 -10.90 -5.21 17.83
N TYR A 348 -12.18 -5.31 17.44
CA TYR A 348 -13.01 -6.50 17.68
C TYR A 348 -13.65 -7.07 16.42
N HIS A 349 -13.37 -6.50 15.26
CA HIS A 349 -13.93 -6.91 13.97
C HIS A 349 -12.91 -6.72 12.86
N THR A 350 -13.18 -7.28 11.71
CA THR A 350 -12.36 -7.11 10.49
C THR A 350 -13.28 -6.88 9.30
N CYS A 351 -12.85 -6.04 8.38
CA CYS A 351 -13.53 -5.80 7.11
C CYS A 351 -12.61 -6.15 5.93
N ALA A 352 -13.18 -6.72 4.89
CA ALA A 352 -12.53 -6.99 3.61
C ALA A 352 -13.20 -6.18 2.50
N LEU A 353 -12.40 -5.50 1.70
CA LEU A 353 -12.80 -4.89 0.44
C LEU A 353 -12.49 -5.86 -0.69
N LEU A 354 -13.52 -6.23 -1.46
CA LEU A 354 -13.40 -7.10 -2.61
C LEU A 354 -13.01 -6.30 -3.87
N LYS A 355 -12.46 -6.96 -4.87
CA LYS A 355 -12.05 -6.37 -6.16
C LYS A 355 -13.21 -5.68 -6.90
N ASN A 356 -14.44 -6.13 -6.70
CA ASN A 356 -15.66 -5.53 -7.28
C ASN A 356 -16.20 -4.32 -6.47
N GLY A 357 -15.48 -3.85 -5.44
CA GLY A 357 -15.89 -2.73 -4.59
C GLY A 357 -16.86 -3.09 -3.46
N THR A 358 -17.21 -4.36 -3.32
CA THR A 358 -18.05 -4.84 -2.20
C THR A 358 -17.24 -4.89 -0.91
N VAL A 359 -17.86 -4.53 0.22
CA VAL A 359 -17.28 -4.66 1.56
C VAL A 359 -18.03 -5.73 2.35
N LYS A 360 -17.30 -6.59 3.04
CA LYS A 360 -17.82 -7.59 3.98
C LYS A 360 -17.05 -7.48 5.30
N CYS A 361 -17.77 -7.54 6.42
CA CYS A 361 -17.15 -7.50 7.75
C CYS A 361 -17.57 -8.70 8.58
N TRP A 362 -16.75 -9.06 9.58
CA TRP A 362 -16.99 -10.13 10.55
C TRP A 362 -16.37 -9.80 11.89
N GLY A 363 -16.72 -10.57 12.92
CA GLY A 363 -16.30 -10.36 14.30
C GLY A 363 -17.42 -9.79 15.15
N SER A 364 -17.11 -8.94 16.13
CA SER A 364 -18.13 -8.32 16.97
C SER A 364 -19.02 -7.39 16.16
N ALA A 365 -20.32 -7.65 16.19
CA ALA A 365 -21.34 -6.77 15.61
C ALA A 365 -21.83 -5.70 16.58
N ASP A 366 -21.29 -5.70 17.79
CA ASP A 366 -21.66 -4.71 18.80
C ASP A 366 -21.62 -3.30 18.22
N ARG A 367 -22.66 -2.51 18.51
CA ARG A 367 -22.75 -1.12 18.05
C ARG A 367 -22.84 -0.95 16.52
N GLY A 368 -23.24 -1.99 15.78
CA GLY A 368 -23.36 -1.94 14.32
C GLY A 368 -22.01 -1.97 13.56
N ALA A 369 -20.94 -2.45 14.18
CA ALA A 369 -19.60 -2.45 13.58
C ALA A 369 -19.52 -3.24 12.27
N THR A 370 -20.29 -4.33 12.10
CA THR A 370 -20.31 -5.11 10.86
C THR A 370 -21.03 -4.44 9.69
N GLY A 371 -21.93 -3.47 9.98
CA GLY A 371 -22.59 -2.65 8.96
C GLY A 371 -23.66 -3.35 8.11
N ASP A 372 -23.91 -4.63 8.33
CA ASP A 372 -24.89 -5.45 7.60
C ASP A 372 -26.12 -5.80 8.45
N GLY A 373 -26.19 -5.28 9.68
CA GLY A 373 -27.24 -5.56 10.65
C GLY A 373 -27.17 -6.96 11.29
N GLY A 374 -26.17 -7.78 10.86
CA GLY A 374 -25.83 -9.06 11.43
C GLY A 374 -24.62 -8.98 12.36
N GLY A 375 -24.08 -10.12 12.68
CA GLY A 375 -22.82 -10.24 13.43
C GLY A 375 -22.49 -11.70 13.63
N GLY A 376 -21.24 -12.02 13.70
CA GLY A 376 -20.78 -13.35 13.92
C GLY A 376 -19.36 -13.58 13.43
N ASP A 377 -18.86 -14.78 13.68
CA ASP A 377 -17.51 -15.15 13.28
C ASP A 377 -17.34 -15.18 11.76
N ALA A 378 -18.30 -15.69 11.00
CA ALA A 378 -18.22 -15.69 9.54
C ALA A 378 -18.57 -14.32 8.93
N PRO A 379 -17.94 -13.93 7.81
CA PRO A 379 -18.32 -12.72 7.08
C PRO A 379 -19.80 -12.74 6.70
N GLY A 380 -20.49 -11.68 7.08
CA GLY A 380 -21.90 -11.48 6.76
C GLY A 380 -22.16 -11.16 5.29
N SER A 381 -23.35 -10.62 5.04
CA SER A 381 -23.77 -10.12 3.73
C SER A 381 -22.88 -8.94 3.28
N ALA A 382 -22.92 -8.62 1.99
CA ALA A 382 -22.34 -7.39 1.48
C ALA A 382 -23.00 -6.19 2.16
N ILE A 383 -22.19 -5.24 2.62
CA ILE A 383 -22.70 -4.02 3.25
C ILE A 383 -23.44 -3.19 2.20
N SER A 384 -24.70 -2.88 2.49
CA SER A 384 -25.52 -2.03 1.62
C SER A 384 -25.09 -0.57 1.64
N ASN A 385 -25.57 0.23 0.68
CA ASN A 385 -25.31 1.68 0.58
C ASN A 385 -23.84 2.08 0.36
N LEU A 386 -22.95 1.15 -0.02
CA LEU A 386 -21.57 1.41 -0.40
C LEU A 386 -21.33 1.33 -1.90
N SER A 387 -22.38 1.11 -2.71
CA SER A 387 -22.27 1.00 -4.18
C SER A 387 -22.42 2.38 -4.86
N PRO A 388 -21.75 2.62 -6.01
CA PRO A 388 -20.64 1.82 -6.54
C PRO A 388 -19.27 2.36 -6.15
N GLY A 389 -18.29 1.46 -5.91
CA GLY A 389 -16.89 1.84 -6.01
C GLY A 389 -16.19 2.25 -4.73
N VAL A 390 -16.25 1.42 -3.67
CA VAL A 390 -15.33 1.58 -2.52
C VAL A 390 -13.89 1.37 -2.98
N VAL A 391 -13.00 2.32 -2.62
CA VAL A 391 -11.57 2.28 -2.96
C VAL A 391 -10.68 2.06 -1.75
N ALA A 392 -11.14 2.43 -0.55
CA ALA A 392 -10.43 2.18 0.70
C ALA A 392 -11.41 1.99 1.87
N ILE A 393 -10.98 1.23 2.87
CA ILE A 393 -11.68 1.01 4.13
C ILE A 393 -10.73 1.27 5.29
N ALA A 394 -11.26 1.84 6.38
CA ALA A 394 -10.57 2.01 7.64
C ALA A 394 -11.47 1.51 8.78
N ALA A 395 -10.88 0.79 9.73
CA ALA A 395 -11.59 0.20 10.86
C ALA A 395 -11.01 0.74 12.19
N GLY A 396 -11.87 1.31 13.02
CA GLY A 396 -11.56 1.79 14.37
C GLY A 396 -11.88 0.74 15.43
N GLU A 397 -12.19 1.19 16.65
CA GLU A 397 -12.51 0.25 17.73
C GLU A 397 -13.77 -0.57 17.42
N ARG A 398 -14.87 0.10 17.10
CA ARG A 398 -16.17 -0.48 16.75
C ARG A 398 -16.90 0.34 15.69
N HIS A 399 -16.16 1.06 14.86
CA HIS A 399 -16.72 1.83 13.74
C HIS A 399 -15.82 1.68 12.52
N ASN A 400 -16.35 2.01 11.36
CA ASN A 400 -15.64 1.93 10.11
C ASN A 400 -15.93 3.14 9.24
N CYS A 401 -15.01 3.43 8.34
CA CYS A 401 -15.20 4.38 7.26
C CYS A 401 -14.76 3.78 5.93
N ALA A 402 -15.49 4.10 4.87
CA ALA A 402 -15.20 3.73 3.49
C ALA A 402 -15.02 4.99 2.64
N LEU A 403 -13.98 5.01 1.82
CA LEU A 403 -13.75 6.02 0.78
C LEU A 403 -14.29 5.47 -0.53
N LEU A 404 -15.15 6.24 -1.18
CA LEU A 404 -15.68 5.93 -2.49
C LEU A 404 -14.78 6.50 -3.59
N SER A 405 -14.87 5.95 -4.80
CA SER A 405 -14.12 6.43 -5.98
C SER A 405 -14.47 7.89 -6.36
N THR A 406 -15.60 8.40 -5.90
CA THR A 406 -16.01 9.80 -6.05
C THR A 406 -15.30 10.76 -5.09
N GLY A 407 -14.54 10.24 -4.12
CA GLY A 407 -13.97 11.00 -3.01
C GLY A 407 -14.92 11.20 -1.83
N ALA A 408 -16.16 10.68 -1.92
CA ALA A 408 -17.11 10.71 -0.81
C ALA A 408 -16.70 9.70 0.28
N VAL A 409 -16.99 10.05 1.53
CA VAL A 409 -16.71 9.21 2.70
C VAL A 409 -18.01 8.78 3.35
N LYS A 410 -18.13 7.49 3.66
CA LYS A 410 -19.25 6.94 4.43
C LYS A 410 -18.72 6.23 5.66
N CYS A 411 -19.35 6.44 6.81
CA CYS A 411 -18.96 5.78 8.07
C CYS A 411 -20.18 5.09 8.72
N TRP A 412 -19.90 4.07 9.57
CA TRP A 412 -20.89 3.31 10.32
C TRP A 412 -20.29 2.71 11.58
N GLY A 413 -21.12 2.23 12.47
CA GLY A 413 -20.73 1.58 13.71
C GLY A 413 -21.01 2.44 14.95
N TRP A 414 -20.20 2.24 15.98
CA TRP A 414 -20.28 2.94 17.27
C TRP A 414 -20.12 4.45 17.12
N ASN A 415 -20.97 5.23 17.83
CA ASN A 415 -21.03 6.68 17.67
C ASN A 415 -21.24 7.48 18.97
N ASP A 416 -20.88 6.94 20.12
CA ASP A 416 -21.06 7.64 21.40
C ASP A 416 -20.30 8.97 21.47
N LEU A 417 -19.11 9.04 20.84
CA LEU A 417 -18.29 10.26 20.74
C LEU A 417 -18.42 10.96 19.38
N ARG A 418 -19.45 10.63 18.61
CA ARG A 418 -19.82 11.26 17.34
C ARG A 418 -18.74 11.09 16.26
N GLN A 419 -18.02 9.97 16.29
CA GLN A 419 -17.02 9.59 15.31
C GLN A 419 -17.59 9.13 13.96
N VAL A 420 -18.92 8.95 13.88
CA VAL A 420 -19.65 8.56 12.68
C VAL A 420 -20.60 9.66 12.19
N LYS A 421 -21.37 10.28 13.11
CA LYS A 421 -22.33 11.35 12.78
C LYS A 421 -22.43 12.38 13.91
N PRO A 422 -22.93 13.60 13.62
CA PRO A 422 -23.05 14.66 14.64
C PRO A 422 -24.03 14.35 15.80
N THR A 423 -25.04 13.54 15.56
CA THR A 423 -26.03 13.15 16.58
C THR A 423 -25.60 11.86 17.29
N ALA A 424 -25.86 11.74 18.57
CA ALA A 424 -25.58 10.52 19.32
C ALA A 424 -26.36 9.31 18.80
N GLY A 425 -25.90 8.11 19.15
CA GLY A 425 -26.50 6.83 18.81
C GLY A 425 -25.80 6.13 17.62
N ASP A 426 -25.63 4.84 17.76
CA ASP A 426 -24.92 3.98 16.84
C ASP A 426 -25.56 3.95 15.45
N VAL A 427 -24.76 3.61 14.45
CA VAL A 427 -25.16 3.62 13.04
C VAL A 427 -24.89 2.23 12.44
N SER A 428 -25.92 1.45 12.23
CA SER A 428 -25.79 0.06 11.72
C SER A 428 -25.63 -0.03 10.20
N THR A 429 -25.76 1.08 9.47
CA THR A 429 -25.59 1.13 7.99
C THR A 429 -24.78 2.37 7.60
N PRO A 430 -23.97 2.31 6.53
CA PRO A 430 -23.12 3.44 6.11
C PRO A 430 -23.91 4.72 5.80
N ILE A 431 -23.45 5.83 6.35
CA ILE A 431 -23.99 7.18 6.12
C ILE A 431 -22.90 8.13 5.59
N ASP A 432 -23.31 9.16 4.86
CA ASP A 432 -22.40 10.15 4.27
C ASP A 432 -21.81 11.11 5.30
N ILE A 433 -20.52 11.39 5.18
CA ILE A 433 -19.80 12.44 5.93
C ILE A 433 -19.63 13.64 5.00
N SER A 434 -20.72 14.36 4.74
CA SER A 434 -20.77 15.43 3.75
C SER A 434 -19.90 16.65 4.08
N SER A 435 -19.48 16.82 5.33
CA SER A 435 -18.64 17.96 5.78
C SER A 435 -17.17 17.89 5.38
N LEU A 436 -16.72 16.80 4.75
CA LEU A 436 -15.33 16.66 4.30
C LEU A 436 -15.03 17.38 2.98
N GLY A 437 -16.04 17.65 2.15
CA GLY A 437 -15.84 18.24 0.83
C GLY A 437 -15.20 17.25 -0.15
N THR A 438 -14.37 17.78 -1.06
CA THR A 438 -13.69 17.01 -2.11
C THR A 438 -12.19 16.85 -1.83
N GLY A 439 -11.53 15.90 -2.50
CA GLY A 439 -10.07 15.73 -2.44
C GLY A 439 -9.59 14.77 -1.34
N VAL A 440 -10.48 14.06 -0.66
CA VAL A 440 -10.09 12.97 0.25
C VAL A 440 -9.49 11.83 -0.57
N ASN A 441 -8.28 11.38 -0.18
CA ASN A 441 -7.57 10.28 -0.84
C ASN A 441 -7.13 9.17 0.13
N GLY A 442 -7.34 9.33 1.44
CA GLY A 442 -7.03 8.33 2.45
C GLY A 442 -7.92 8.47 3.67
N LEU A 443 -8.08 7.39 4.39
CA LEU A 443 -8.84 7.32 5.65
C LEU A 443 -8.00 6.64 6.72
N SER A 444 -8.20 7.07 7.95
CA SER A 444 -7.71 6.37 9.13
C SER A 444 -8.80 6.38 10.20
N ALA A 445 -8.98 5.26 10.86
CA ALA A 445 -9.88 5.13 12.01
C ALA A 445 -9.14 4.41 13.14
N GLY A 446 -9.23 4.93 14.35
CA GLY A 446 -8.59 4.33 15.52
C GLY A 446 -9.40 4.66 16.77
N GLY A 447 -9.49 3.74 17.74
CA GLY A 447 -10.31 3.95 18.91
C GLY A 447 -11.68 4.52 18.55
N GLN A 448 -11.94 5.74 18.95
CA GLN A 448 -13.20 6.49 18.73
C GLN A 448 -12.95 7.76 17.90
N THR A 449 -11.94 7.75 17.05
CA THR A 449 -11.55 8.88 16.20
C THR A 449 -11.51 8.44 14.75
N SER A 450 -12.05 9.27 13.87
CA SER A 450 -11.96 9.12 12.40
C SER A 450 -11.16 10.28 11.82
N CYS A 451 -10.34 10.00 10.81
CA CYS A 451 -9.59 11.03 10.09
C CYS A 451 -9.63 10.79 8.58
N ALA A 452 -9.64 11.88 7.83
CA ALA A 452 -9.52 11.92 6.39
C ALA A 452 -8.23 12.63 5.99
N LEU A 453 -7.44 11.99 5.12
CA LEU A 453 -6.25 12.55 4.50
C LEU A 453 -6.60 13.09 3.12
N TYR A 454 -6.17 14.29 2.81
CA TYR A 454 -6.39 14.94 1.52
C TYR A 454 -5.19 14.77 0.58
N SER A 455 -5.43 14.88 -0.71
CA SER A 455 -4.37 14.86 -1.72
C SER A 455 -3.33 15.98 -1.58
N SER A 456 -3.66 17.04 -0.84
CA SER A 456 -2.71 18.11 -0.46
C SER A 456 -1.73 17.68 0.63
N GLY A 457 -1.96 16.54 1.29
CA GLY A 457 -1.24 16.10 2.49
C GLY A 457 -1.71 16.75 3.78
N ALA A 458 -2.80 17.54 3.76
CA ALA A 458 -3.51 17.97 4.95
C ALA A 458 -4.45 16.87 5.46
N ALA A 459 -4.83 16.92 6.73
CA ALA A 459 -5.78 15.98 7.30
C ALA A 459 -6.82 16.67 8.18
N LYS A 460 -7.99 16.06 8.29
CA LYS A 460 -9.07 16.46 9.22
C LYS A 460 -9.49 15.25 10.05
N CYS A 461 -9.72 15.46 11.34
CA CYS A 461 -10.15 14.43 12.28
C CYS A 461 -11.45 14.83 13.01
N TRP A 462 -12.24 13.84 13.43
CA TRP A 462 -13.48 14.03 14.22
C TRP A 462 -13.72 12.82 15.14
N GLY A 463 -14.60 13.01 16.13
CA GLY A 463 -14.86 12.04 17.19
C GLY A 463 -14.20 12.43 18.51
N ASN A 464 -13.52 11.50 19.17
CA ASN A 464 -12.81 11.70 20.42
C ASN A 464 -11.51 12.49 20.23
N ASN A 465 -11.25 13.46 21.10
CA ASN A 465 -10.00 14.22 21.19
C ASN A 465 -9.46 14.34 22.62
N GLY A 466 -9.98 13.55 23.57
CA GLY A 466 -9.60 13.68 24.98
C GLY A 466 -8.10 13.53 25.27
N SER A 467 -7.35 12.93 24.37
CA SER A 467 -5.89 12.81 24.44
C SER A 467 -5.14 13.70 23.43
N GLY A 468 -5.81 14.65 22.77
CA GLY A 468 -5.20 15.49 21.73
C GLY A 468 -4.90 14.75 20.42
N GLN A 469 -5.57 13.62 20.15
CA GLN A 469 -5.34 12.78 18.97
C GLN A 469 -5.78 13.43 17.66
N PHE A 470 -6.49 14.58 17.68
CA PHE A 470 -6.71 15.41 16.49
C PHE A 470 -5.46 16.15 16.04
N GLY A 471 -4.57 16.53 16.98
CA GLY A 471 -3.40 17.33 16.65
C GLY A 471 -3.72 18.78 16.32
N ASP A 472 -4.85 19.29 16.76
CA ASP A 472 -5.35 20.67 16.52
C ASP A 472 -4.92 21.69 17.57
N GLY A 473 -4.14 21.27 18.57
CA GLY A 473 -3.73 22.07 19.72
C GLY A 473 -4.68 22.00 20.90
N THR A 474 -5.75 21.21 20.83
CA THR A 474 -6.78 21.09 21.88
C THR A 474 -6.98 19.64 22.35
N THR A 475 -7.79 19.46 23.38
CA THR A 475 -8.32 18.16 23.80
C THR A 475 -9.85 18.10 23.66
N THR A 476 -10.43 19.02 22.90
CA THR A 476 -11.88 19.11 22.72
C THR A 476 -12.34 18.19 21.60
N SER A 477 -13.22 17.22 21.94
CA SER A 477 -13.84 16.34 20.95
C SER A 477 -14.77 17.12 20.01
N SER A 478 -14.87 16.68 18.75
CA SER A 478 -15.70 17.33 17.75
C SER A 478 -16.48 16.30 16.94
N SER A 479 -17.74 16.61 16.69
CA SER A 479 -18.59 15.84 15.76
C SER A 479 -18.40 16.24 14.28
N SER A 480 -17.68 17.32 14.04
CA SER A 480 -17.35 17.84 12.72
C SER A 480 -15.86 17.72 12.46
N PRO A 481 -15.43 17.46 11.23
CA PRO A 481 -14.01 17.37 10.88
C PRO A 481 -13.25 18.66 11.21
N VAL A 482 -12.16 18.53 12.00
CA VAL A 482 -11.27 19.61 12.45
C VAL A 482 -9.90 19.41 11.81
N ASP A 483 -9.25 20.49 11.38
CA ASP A 483 -7.92 20.43 10.75
C ASP A 483 -6.83 20.01 11.75
N VAL A 484 -5.94 19.12 11.32
CA VAL A 484 -4.71 18.81 12.03
C VAL A 484 -3.72 19.96 11.85
N SER A 485 -3.30 20.59 12.95
CA SER A 485 -2.44 21.77 12.90
C SER A 485 -1.05 21.50 12.33
N GLY A 486 -0.61 22.29 11.35
CA GLY A 486 0.74 22.22 10.81
C GLY A 486 1.10 20.91 10.11
N LEU A 487 0.10 20.08 9.75
CA LEU A 487 0.30 18.87 8.96
C LEU A 487 0.12 19.22 7.48
N ASN A 488 1.23 19.12 6.74
CA ASN A 488 1.27 19.26 5.30
C ASN A 488 2.11 18.12 4.71
N PHE A 489 1.83 17.77 3.45
CA PHE A 489 2.62 16.78 2.71
C PHE A 489 2.57 15.36 3.28
N ALA A 490 1.59 15.04 4.11
CA ALA A 490 1.40 13.68 4.57
C ALA A 490 0.96 12.78 3.40
N VAL A 491 1.58 11.62 3.30
CA VAL A 491 1.25 10.58 2.31
C VAL A 491 0.50 9.42 2.95
N ALA A 492 0.66 9.23 4.26
CA ALA A 492 -0.10 8.28 5.06
C ALA A 492 -0.38 8.84 6.45
N MET A 493 -1.47 8.41 7.04
CA MET A 493 -1.87 8.74 8.40
C MET A 493 -2.49 7.51 9.07
N VAL A 494 -2.15 7.29 10.32
CA VAL A 494 -2.72 6.22 11.15
C VAL A 494 -3.15 6.77 12.51
N ASN A 495 -4.30 6.31 12.95
CA ASN A 495 -4.83 6.63 14.26
C ASN A 495 -4.83 5.39 15.13
N SER A 496 -4.51 5.58 16.40
CA SER A 496 -4.73 4.60 17.46
C SER A 496 -5.89 5.04 18.37
N GLN A 497 -5.98 4.44 19.53
CA GLN A 497 -6.98 4.81 20.52
C GLN A 497 -6.76 6.24 21.03
N ASN A 498 -5.52 6.64 21.33
CA ASN A 498 -5.20 7.89 22.03
C ASN A 498 -4.06 8.70 21.39
N HIS A 499 -3.48 8.25 20.28
CA HIS A 499 -2.46 8.99 19.55
C HIS A 499 -2.60 8.74 18.03
N ALA A 500 -1.98 9.59 17.25
CA ALA A 500 -1.95 9.48 15.80
C ALA A 500 -0.55 9.75 15.28
N CYS A 501 -0.24 9.20 14.11
CA CYS A 501 1.01 9.46 13.41
C CYS A 501 0.75 9.69 11.92
N ALA A 502 1.59 10.51 11.29
CA ALA A 502 1.59 10.75 9.86
C ALA A 502 2.99 10.56 9.29
N LEU A 503 3.08 9.93 8.14
CA LEU A 503 4.27 9.85 7.31
C LEU A 503 4.21 10.96 6.27
N LEU A 504 5.24 11.78 6.20
CA LEU A 504 5.39 12.81 5.20
C LEU A 504 6.07 12.27 3.93
N ASN A 505 5.86 12.93 2.81
CA ASN A 505 6.52 12.59 1.54
C ASN A 505 8.06 12.70 1.58
N SER A 506 8.61 13.38 2.59
CA SER A 506 10.05 13.45 2.86
C SER A 506 10.61 12.22 3.59
N GLY A 507 9.75 11.28 4.02
CA GLY A 507 10.10 10.15 4.89
C GLY A 507 10.02 10.46 6.39
N VAL A 508 9.87 11.73 6.78
CA VAL A 508 9.72 12.13 8.19
C VAL A 508 8.40 11.61 8.75
N VAL A 509 8.45 11.02 9.93
CA VAL A 509 7.27 10.63 10.71
C VAL A 509 7.00 11.69 11.77
N LYS A 510 5.74 12.11 11.87
CA LYS A 510 5.24 12.97 12.95
C LYS A 510 4.17 12.25 13.73
N CYS A 511 4.20 12.34 15.06
CA CYS A 511 3.20 11.76 15.94
C CYS A 511 2.65 12.80 16.94
N TRP A 512 1.44 12.58 17.48
CA TRP A 512 0.79 13.45 18.45
C TRP A 512 -0.27 12.69 19.23
N GLY A 513 -0.77 13.29 20.32
CA GLY A 513 -1.71 12.68 21.24
C GLY A 513 -1.02 12.22 22.53
N SER A 514 -1.53 11.13 23.13
CA SER A 514 -0.99 10.52 24.35
C SER A 514 0.44 10.02 24.17
N ASN A 515 1.29 10.18 25.22
CA ASN A 515 2.71 9.80 25.18
C ASN A 515 3.22 9.13 26.45
N GLY A 516 2.34 8.68 27.35
CA GLY A 516 2.74 8.13 28.66
C GLY A 516 3.71 6.94 28.59
N SER A 517 3.76 6.21 27.47
CA SER A 517 4.71 5.10 27.23
C SER A 517 5.82 5.44 26.22
N GLY A 518 5.91 6.70 25.74
CA GLY A 518 6.84 7.10 24.70
C GLY A 518 6.35 6.78 23.26
N GLN A 519 5.06 6.53 23.08
CA GLN A 519 4.47 6.12 21.79
C GLN A 519 4.57 7.17 20.68
N LEU A 520 4.93 8.41 20.99
CA LEU A 520 5.22 9.46 20.02
C LEU A 520 6.67 9.43 19.49
N GLY A 521 7.58 8.73 20.17
CA GLY A 521 8.97 8.58 19.72
C GLY A 521 9.80 9.86 19.73
N ASP A 522 9.39 10.88 20.50
CA ASP A 522 10.01 12.21 20.58
C ASP A 522 11.02 12.36 21.74
N SER A 523 11.50 11.23 22.30
CA SER A 523 12.39 11.13 23.46
C SER A 523 11.76 11.62 24.77
N SER A 524 10.45 11.70 24.84
CA SER A 524 9.73 12.15 26.03
C SER A 524 8.53 11.24 26.35
N THR A 525 7.90 11.50 27.50
CA THR A 525 6.60 10.94 27.86
C THR A 525 5.51 12.01 27.91
N THR A 526 5.80 13.19 27.38
CA THR A 526 4.89 14.32 27.41
C THR A 526 3.87 14.21 26.27
N GLN A 527 2.58 14.33 26.61
CA GLN A 527 1.50 14.44 25.63
C GLN A 527 1.76 15.61 24.66
N ARG A 528 1.44 15.42 23.39
CA ARG A 528 1.55 16.45 22.35
C ARG A 528 0.18 16.70 21.72
N LEU A 529 -0.24 17.95 21.74
CA LEU A 529 -1.53 18.35 21.15
C LEU A 529 -1.41 18.73 19.66
N THR A 530 -0.18 18.79 19.15
CA THR A 530 0.15 19.07 17.73
C THR A 530 1.24 18.12 17.25
N PRO A 531 1.34 17.87 15.93
CA PRO A 531 2.33 16.96 15.36
C PRO A 531 3.79 17.31 15.70
N VAL A 532 4.52 16.36 16.32
CA VAL A 532 5.96 16.46 16.61
C VAL A 532 6.74 15.40 15.84
N SER A 533 7.96 15.68 15.44
CA SER A 533 8.80 14.72 14.71
C SER A 533 9.28 13.59 15.60
N VAL A 534 9.25 12.38 15.07
CA VAL A 534 9.84 11.18 15.68
C VAL A 534 11.37 11.27 15.56
N VAL A 535 12.09 11.01 16.65
CA VAL A 535 13.55 11.07 16.69
C VAL A 535 14.16 9.82 16.05
N GLY A 536 15.17 9.97 15.17
CA GLY A 536 15.93 8.83 14.62
C GLY A 536 15.22 8.05 13.51
N ILE A 537 14.16 8.61 12.94
CA ILE A 537 13.61 8.24 11.62
C ILE A 537 13.98 9.37 10.67
N PRO A 538 14.65 9.06 9.53
CA PRO A 538 15.17 10.07 8.60
C PRO A 538 14.10 10.97 7.99
#